data_1e4b57ccf7af23f1c5befcc819a14d67
#
_entry.id   1e4b57ccf7af23f1c5befcc819a14d67
#
_cell.length_a   1.000
_cell.length_b   1.000
_cell.length_c   1.000
_cell.angle_alpha   90.00
_cell.angle_beta   90.00
_cell.angle_gamma   90.00
#
_symmetry.space_group_name_H-M   'P 1'
#
loop_
_entity.id
_entity.type
_entity.pdbx_description
1 polymer ?
#
loop_
_entity_poly.entity_id
_entity_poly.type
_entity_poly.pdbx_seq_one_letter_code
_entity_poly.pdbx_strand_id
1 'polypeptide(L)'
;MDRALGTTVVLAILAASLVAQQAPAPNVLRPLDPEVHEDGTVLFRLQAPTATRVGVYVDTMANQPAVNMTKDSRGIWSGTLGPLEADIYTFAFMVDGVSVNAGQVEVVGRTPEAWHPQKVPHGAVHVHWYDAKALGVLRSLYVYTPPGYERSNATYPVLYLLHGSGGAEDVWITIGAANVILDNLIAGGKAKPMIVVMPFGHPEPSPLVGHPAPFTARDGAAFARDLFDEIIPLVQRTYRVSSQADQRAIAGFSMGAGQALSIGLSRLDLFHAIGAFSGSISVAGGELTAGAIDAQYGAIFDEGVANDSLRLVWLACGKDETRLVASNKILADVLTRHGVKNMNTVIPGGHTWHVWRRNLRDLTPLLFQK
;
A
#
# COMPACT_ATOMS: atom_id res chain seq x y z
N MET A 1 14.86 -102.53 -15.95
CA MET A 1 14.31 -102.04 -17.23
C MET A 1 13.10 -101.16 -16.89
N ASP A 2 13.29 -99.87 -16.80
CA ASP A 2 12.18 -98.93 -16.78
C ASP A 2 12.67 -97.60 -17.19
N ARG A 3 12.09 -97.13 -18.26
CA ARG A 3 12.38 -95.83 -18.87
C ARG A 3 11.53 -94.78 -18.22
N ALA A 4 12.13 -93.80 -17.59
CA ALA A 4 11.45 -92.58 -17.17
C ALA A 4 11.37 -91.61 -18.31
N LEU A 5 10.15 -91.22 -18.72
CA LEU A 5 9.85 -90.09 -19.62
C LEU A 5 9.94 -88.77 -18.88
N GLY A 6 10.88 -87.95 -19.26
CA GLY A 6 10.95 -86.55 -18.77
C GLY A 6 10.01 -85.64 -19.57
N THR A 7 9.05 -85.03 -18.89
CA THR A 7 8.15 -84.07 -19.46
C THR A 7 8.79 -82.61 -19.26
N THR A 8 9.21 -82.02 -20.34
CA THR A 8 9.74 -80.66 -20.32
C THR A 8 8.52 -79.67 -20.36
N VAL A 9 8.31 -78.92 -19.26
CA VAL A 9 7.32 -77.82 -19.21
C VAL A 9 8.02 -76.59 -19.67
N VAL A 10 7.58 -76.02 -20.81
CA VAL A 10 8.02 -74.71 -21.30
C VAL A 10 7.15 -73.66 -20.67
N LEU A 11 7.68 -72.86 -19.70
CA LEU A 11 7.04 -71.73 -19.13
C LEU A 11 7.19 -70.53 -20.10
N ALA A 12 6.10 -70.11 -20.74
CA ALA A 12 6.05 -68.87 -21.53
C ALA A 12 5.83 -67.70 -20.56
N ILE A 13 6.87 -66.85 -20.36
CA ILE A 13 6.76 -65.62 -19.61
C ILE A 13 6.16 -64.53 -20.53
N LEU A 14 4.87 -64.21 -20.33
CA LEU A 14 4.28 -63.01 -20.93
C LEU A 14 4.79 -61.80 -20.17
N ALA A 15 5.69 -61.03 -20.78
CA ALA A 15 6.07 -59.70 -20.31
C ALA A 15 4.93 -58.72 -20.61
N ALA A 16 4.07 -58.47 -19.62
CA ALA A 16 3.12 -57.35 -19.67
C ALA A 16 3.87 -56.04 -19.47
N SER A 17 4.00 -55.27 -20.53
CA SER A 17 4.53 -53.91 -20.45
C SER A 17 3.53 -53.02 -19.65
N LEU A 18 3.81 -52.80 -18.36
CA LEU A 18 3.15 -51.74 -17.60
C LEU A 18 3.56 -50.39 -18.21
N VAL A 19 2.70 -49.82 -19.00
CA VAL A 19 2.74 -48.37 -19.28
C VAL A 19 2.36 -47.71 -17.96
N ALA A 20 3.36 -47.22 -17.22
CA ALA A 20 3.13 -46.39 -16.04
C ALA A 20 2.38 -45.14 -16.53
N GLN A 21 1.09 -45.10 -16.27
CA GLN A 21 0.29 -43.90 -16.42
C GLN A 21 0.86 -42.87 -15.44
N GLN A 22 1.66 -41.94 -15.97
CA GLN A 22 2.15 -40.81 -15.16
C GLN A 22 0.95 -40.14 -14.52
N ALA A 23 0.90 -40.11 -13.19
CA ALA A 23 -0.09 -39.35 -12.46
C ALA A 23 -0.06 -37.90 -13.01
N PRO A 24 -1.23 -37.27 -13.19
CA PRO A 24 -1.26 -35.89 -13.66
C PRO A 24 -0.39 -35.03 -12.72
N ALA A 25 0.51 -34.23 -13.32
CA ALA A 25 1.37 -33.33 -12.55
C ALA A 25 0.51 -32.52 -11.58
N PRO A 26 0.92 -32.36 -10.32
CA PRO A 26 0.15 -31.57 -9.38
C PRO A 26 -0.10 -30.18 -9.96
N ASN A 27 -1.27 -29.62 -9.68
CA ASN A 27 -1.71 -28.32 -10.17
C ASN A 27 -0.89 -27.22 -9.44
N VAL A 28 0.39 -27.10 -9.77
CA VAL A 28 1.35 -26.19 -9.13
C VAL A 28 1.36 -24.91 -9.93
N LEU A 29 0.80 -23.85 -9.35
CA LEU A 29 1.00 -22.47 -9.82
C LEU A 29 2.28 -21.93 -9.16
N ARG A 30 3.33 -21.75 -9.96
CA ARG A 30 4.61 -21.23 -9.48
C ARG A 30 5.04 -20.03 -10.34
N PRO A 31 4.91 -18.79 -9.82
CA PRO A 31 5.56 -17.64 -10.41
C PRO A 31 7.08 -17.84 -10.49
N LEU A 32 7.68 -17.41 -11.58
CA LEU A 32 9.13 -17.31 -11.75
C LEU A 32 9.53 -15.84 -11.69
N ASP A 33 10.76 -15.56 -11.28
CA ASP A 33 11.23 -14.19 -11.14
C ASP A 33 11.11 -13.45 -12.49
N PRO A 34 10.53 -12.23 -12.48
CA PRO A 34 10.47 -11.39 -13.66
C PRO A 34 11.86 -11.01 -14.15
N GLU A 35 12.02 -10.87 -15.46
CA GLU A 35 13.26 -10.43 -16.09
C GLU A 35 13.04 -9.04 -16.70
N VAL A 36 13.74 -8.05 -16.14
CA VAL A 36 13.66 -6.66 -16.59
C VAL A 36 14.76 -6.42 -17.62
N HIS A 37 14.38 -5.91 -18.80
CA HIS A 37 15.30 -5.61 -19.88
C HIS A 37 15.69 -4.13 -19.88
N GLU A 38 16.82 -3.80 -20.52
CA GLU A 38 17.37 -2.43 -20.61
C GLU A 38 16.41 -1.43 -21.30
N ASP A 39 15.53 -1.92 -22.16
CA ASP A 39 14.53 -1.11 -22.87
C ASP A 39 13.25 -0.85 -22.02
N GLY A 40 13.23 -1.32 -20.77
CA GLY A 40 12.08 -1.20 -19.87
C GLY A 40 11.00 -2.26 -20.10
N THR A 41 11.19 -3.21 -21.00
CA THR A 41 10.27 -4.35 -21.11
C THR A 41 10.54 -5.35 -20.00
N VAL A 42 9.48 -6.05 -19.55
CA VAL A 42 9.57 -7.04 -18.48
C VAL A 42 8.98 -8.36 -18.95
N LEU A 43 9.79 -9.42 -18.93
CA LEU A 43 9.36 -10.78 -19.21
C LEU A 43 8.85 -11.44 -17.94
N PHE A 44 7.58 -11.78 -17.93
CA PHE A 44 6.92 -12.53 -16.85
C PHE A 44 6.77 -13.98 -17.21
N ARG A 45 6.96 -14.88 -16.25
CA ARG A 45 6.84 -16.33 -16.43
C ARG A 45 6.06 -16.97 -15.29
N LEU A 46 5.22 -17.93 -15.63
CA LEU A 46 4.44 -18.74 -14.69
C LEU A 46 4.51 -20.21 -15.06
N GLN A 47 4.92 -21.06 -14.16
CA GLN A 47 4.75 -22.51 -14.30
C GLN A 47 3.31 -22.88 -13.94
N ALA A 48 2.52 -23.28 -14.95
CA ALA A 48 1.12 -23.67 -14.80
C ALA A 48 0.77 -24.71 -15.88
N PRO A 49 1.25 -25.96 -15.71
CA PRO A 49 1.17 -26.99 -16.77
C PRO A 49 -0.27 -27.37 -17.12
N THR A 50 -1.20 -27.30 -16.17
CA THR A 50 -2.62 -27.67 -16.37
C THR A 50 -3.50 -26.51 -16.81
N ALA A 51 -3.02 -25.25 -16.71
CA ALA A 51 -3.77 -24.07 -17.14
C ALA A 51 -4.04 -24.09 -18.64
N THR A 52 -5.23 -23.61 -19.02
CA THR A 52 -5.69 -23.50 -20.40
C THR A 52 -5.49 -22.09 -20.97
N ARG A 53 -5.51 -21.07 -20.11
CA ARG A 53 -5.28 -19.68 -20.45
C ARG A 53 -4.58 -18.94 -19.30
N VAL A 54 -3.51 -18.22 -19.63
CA VAL A 54 -2.80 -17.37 -18.68
C VAL A 54 -2.59 -16.01 -19.29
N GLY A 55 -2.81 -14.97 -18.51
CA GLY A 55 -2.45 -13.59 -18.82
C GLY A 55 -1.70 -12.97 -17.66
N VAL A 56 -0.97 -11.90 -17.91
CA VAL A 56 -0.27 -11.10 -16.89
C VAL A 56 -0.71 -9.65 -16.96
N TYR A 57 -0.76 -8.99 -15.81
CA TYR A 57 -1.00 -7.55 -15.71
C TYR A 57 -0.24 -6.96 -14.53
N VAL A 58 -0.01 -5.66 -14.60
CA VAL A 58 0.55 -4.84 -13.51
C VAL A 58 -0.51 -3.86 -12.99
N ASP A 59 -0.33 -3.38 -11.77
CA ASP A 59 -1.30 -2.51 -11.06
C ASP A 59 -1.67 -1.23 -11.83
N THR A 60 -0.75 -0.69 -12.66
CA THR A 60 -1.04 0.48 -13.51
C THR A 60 -1.96 0.17 -14.71
N MET A 61 -2.23 -1.10 -14.98
CA MET A 61 -3.15 -1.54 -16.03
C MET A 61 -4.60 -1.68 -15.53
N ALA A 62 -4.98 -1.01 -14.46
CA ALA A 62 -6.35 -1.03 -13.96
C ALA A 62 -7.34 -0.73 -15.10
N ASN A 63 -8.36 -1.57 -15.27
CA ASN A 63 -9.35 -1.53 -16.37
C ASN A 63 -8.82 -1.92 -17.76
N GLN A 64 -7.61 -2.44 -17.90
CA GLN A 64 -7.10 -3.03 -19.13
C GLN A 64 -7.12 -4.57 -19.01
N PRO A 65 -7.33 -5.28 -20.14
CA PRO A 65 -7.24 -6.74 -20.13
C PRO A 65 -5.80 -7.19 -19.83
N ALA A 66 -5.67 -8.31 -19.11
CA ALA A 66 -4.38 -8.96 -18.93
C ALA A 66 -3.77 -9.31 -20.29
N VAL A 67 -2.46 -9.13 -20.45
CA VAL A 67 -1.72 -9.52 -21.65
C VAL A 67 -1.61 -11.02 -21.69
N ASN A 68 -2.11 -11.63 -22.78
CA ASN A 68 -2.11 -13.07 -22.96
C ASN A 68 -0.67 -13.61 -23.02
N MET A 69 -0.44 -14.73 -22.37
CA MET A 69 0.84 -15.42 -22.35
C MET A 69 0.82 -16.66 -23.25
N THR A 70 2.01 -17.10 -23.66
CA THR A 70 2.20 -18.33 -24.49
C THR A 70 2.81 -19.42 -23.64
N LYS A 71 2.35 -20.68 -23.84
CA LYS A 71 2.79 -21.87 -23.09
C LYS A 71 3.82 -22.65 -23.87
N ASP A 72 4.93 -23.01 -23.22
CA ASP A 72 5.92 -23.94 -23.80
C ASP A 72 5.59 -25.42 -23.51
N SER A 73 6.37 -26.33 -24.07
CA SER A 73 6.21 -27.79 -23.89
C SER A 73 6.42 -28.28 -22.46
N ARG A 74 7.05 -27.47 -21.60
CA ARG A 74 7.28 -27.77 -20.18
C ARG A 74 6.15 -27.23 -19.28
N GLY A 75 5.15 -26.57 -19.86
CA GLY A 75 4.05 -25.96 -19.13
C GLY A 75 4.38 -24.60 -18.50
N ILE A 76 5.42 -23.94 -19.00
CA ILE A 76 5.78 -22.58 -18.58
C ILE A 76 5.10 -21.58 -19.54
N TRP A 77 4.37 -20.67 -18.95
CA TRP A 77 3.74 -19.55 -19.64
C TRP A 77 4.68 -18.34 -19.60
N SER A 78 4.80 -17.63 -20.71
CA SER A 78 5.64 -16.45 -20.85
C SER A 78 4.91 -15.32 -21.54
N GLY A 79 5.09 -14.10 -21.06
CA GLY A 79 4.51 -12.89 -21.64
C GLY A 79 5.36 -11.66 -21.28
N THR A 80 5.47 -10.72 -22.21
CA THR A 80 6.25 -9.49 -22.03
C THR A 80 5.30 -8.29 -21.95
N LEU A 81 5.54 -7.43 -20.96
CA LEU A 81 4.89 -6.13 -20.81
C LEU A 81 5.88 -5.00 -21.03
N GLY A 82 5.38 -3.86 -21.41
CA GLY A 82 6.17 -2.64 -21.51
C GLY A 82 6.44 -2.15 -22.94
N PRO A 83 7.36 -1.16 -23.08
CA PRO A 83 8.24 -0.66 -22.02
C PRO A 83 7.47 -0.02 -20.86
N LEU A 84 7.85 -0.34 -19.62
CA LEU A 84 7.32 0.26 -18.40
C LEU A 84 8.22 1.42 -17.95
N GLU A 85 7.62 2.45 -17.37
CA GLU A 85 8.37 3.54 -16.73
C GLU A 85 9.15 3.04 -15.50
N ALA A 86 10.16 3.80 -15.07
CA ALA A 86 10.90 3.48 -13.85
C ALA A 86 10.01 3.57 -12.62
N ASP A 87 9.66 2.42 -12.03
CA ASP A 87 8.84 2.30 -10.82
C ASP A 87 8.89 0.88 -10.25
N ILE A 88 8.19 0.68 -9.12
CA ILE A 88 7.90 -0.63 -8.54
C ILE A 88 6.45 -0.99 -8.90
N TYR A 89 6.26 -2.07 -9.61
CA TYR A 89 4.96 -2.56 -10.05
C TYR A 89 4.56 -3.79 -9.24
N THR A 90 3.33 -3.80 -8.75
CA THR A 90 2.68 -5.03 -8.28
C THR A 90 2.10 -5.75 -9.49
N PHE A 91 2.41 -7.04 -9.65
CA PHE A 91 1.90 -7.82 -10.77
C PHE A 91 1.12 -9.06 -10.32
N ALA A 92 0.22 -9.49 -11.18
CA ALA A 92 -0.56 -10.69 -10.96
C ALA A 92 -0.78 -11.45 -12.27
N PHE A 93 -1.07 -12.74 -12.16
CA PHE A 93 -1.47 -13.58 -13.28
C PHE A 93 -2.98 -13.82 -13.26
N MET A 94 -3.59 -13.77 -14.43
CA MET A 94 -4.96 -14.23 -14.64
C MET A 94 -4.89 -15.67 -15.17
N VAL A 95 -5.19 -16.65 -14.33
CA VAL A 95 -5.12 -18.08 -14.65
C VAL A 95 -6.53 -18.64 -14.76
N ASP A 96 -6.95 -19.03 -15.96
CA ASP A 96 -8.29 -19.58 -16.24
C ASP A 96 -9.43 -18.72 -15.66
N GLY A 97 -9.26 -17.39 -15.68
CA GLY A 97 -10.23 -16.42 -15.19
C GLY A 97 -10.09 -16.06 -13.69
N VAL A 98 -9.13 -16.64 -12.96
CA VAL A 98 -8.87 -16.33 -11.55
C VAL A 98 -7.59 -15.50 -11.44
N SER A 99 -7.64 -14.41 -10.69
CA SER A 99 -6.47 -13.58 -10.39
C SER A 99 -5.60 -14.24 -9.31
N VAL A 100 -4.31 -14.35 -9.59
CA VAL A 100 -3.28 -14.89 -8.69
C VAL A 100 -2.22 -13.83 -8.48
N ASN A 101 -2.17 -13.24 -7.30
CA ASN A 101 -1.11 -12.29 -6.94
C ASN A 101 0.25 -12.98 -6.99
N ALA A 102 1.24 -12.32 -7.58
CA ALA A 102 2.54 -12.95 -7.83
C ALA A 102 3.72 -12.21 -7.18
N GLY A 103 3.63 -10.91 -6.95
CA GLY A 103 4.70 -10.14 -6.29
C GLY A 103 4.90 -8.75 -6.85
N GLN A 104 6.13 -8.29 -6.74
CA GLN A 104 6.55 -6.99 -7.24
C GLN A 104 7.71 -7.14 -8.21
N VAL A 105 7.81 -6.20 -9.13
CA VAL A 105 8.95 -6.02 -10.03
C VAL A 105 9.37 -4.56 -10.03
N GLU A 106 10.68 -4.33 -9.89
CA GLU A 106 11.27 -3.00 -9.93
C GLU A 106 11.87 -2.76 -11.32
N VAL A 107 11.40 -1.70 -11.97
CA VAL A 107 11.98 -1.19 -13.23
C VAL A 107 12.78 0.05 -12.89
N VAL A 108 14.11 -0.05 -13.04
CA VAL A 108 15.03 1.03 -12.71
C VAL A 108 15.35 1.83 -13.96
N GLY A 109 15.15 3.15 -13.89
CA GLY A 109 15.52 4.08 -14.94
C GLY A 109 17.00 4.50 -14.87
N ARG A 110 17.42 5.36 -15.80
CA ARG A 110 18.79 5.93 -15.80
C ARG A 110 19.10 6.72 -14.53
N THR A 111 18.09 7.37 -13.95
CA THR A 111 18.18 8.08 -12.67
C THR A 111 17.26 7.38 -11.68
N PRO A 112 17.76 6.99 -10.49
CA PRO A 112 16.92 6.34 -9.52
C PRO A 112 15.85 7.30 -8.99
N GLU A 113 14.64 6.82 -8.88
CA GLU A 113 13.53 7.54 -8.25
C GLU A 113 13.65 7.51 -6.72
N ALA A 114 12.85 8.32 -6.03
CA ALA A 114 12.90 8.41 -4.57
C ALA A 114 12.60 7.08 -3.84
N TRP A 115 11.86 6.19 -4.47
CA TRP A 115 11.52 4.85 -3.93
C TRP A 115 12.52 3.75 -4.29
N HIS A 116 13.55 4.03 -5.09
CA HIS A 116 14.63 3.08 -5.35
C HIS A 116 15.71 3.17 -4.27
N PRO A 117 16.22 2.05 -3.74
CA PRO A 117 17.29 2.07 -2.76
C PRO A 117 18.55 2.76 -3.30
N GLN A 118 19.09 3.71 -2.54
CA GLN A 118 20.29 4.48 -2.87
C GLN A 118 21.35 4.33 -1.78
N LYS A 119 22.59 4.63 -2.07
CA LYS A 119 23.72 4.59 -1.10
C LYS A 119 23.67 5.83 -0.20
N VAL A 120 22.68 5.90 0.68
CA VAL A 120 22.50 6.96 1.69
C VAL A 120 22.41 6.35 3.08
N PRO A 121 22.54 7.12 4.16
CA PRO A 121 22.22 6.62 5.49
C PRO A 121 20.76 6.18 5.56
N HIS A 122 20.50 5.01 6.16
CA HIS A 122 19.16 4.44 6.30
C HIS A 122 18.65 4.56 7.73
N GLY A 123 17.33 4.76 7.84
CA GLY A 123 16.59 4.66 9.09
C GLY A 123 16.32 3.20 9.48
N ALA A 124 15.56 3.01 10.55
CA ALA A 124 15.14 1.70 11.02
C ALA A 124 13.61 1.60 11.04
N VAL A 125 13.11 0.39 10.80
CA VAL A 125 11.68 0.07 10.92
C VAL A 125 11.50 -0.87 12.11
N HIS A 126 10.61 -0.48 13.03
CA HIS A 126 10.30 -1.21 14.26
C HIS A 126 8.85 -1.70 14.20
N VAL A 127 8.59 -2.90 14.71
CA VAL A 127 7.24 -3.45 14.86
C VAL A 127 6.90 -3.51 16.34
N HIS A 128 5.78 -2.90 16.72
CA HIS A 128 5.26 -2.92 18.08
C HIS A 128 3.93 -3.65 18.11
N TRP A 129 3.78 -4.52 19.13
CA TRP A 129 2.51 -5.11 19.49
C TRP A 129 1.92 -4.37 20.68
N TYR A 130 0.64 -4.11 20.67
CA TYR A 130 -0.06 -3.40 21.75
C TYR A 130 -1.49 -3.90 21.91
N ASP A 131 -2.01 -3.75 23.11
CA ASP A 131 -3.41 -4.04 23.42
C ASP A 131 -4.27 -2.84 23.01
N ALA A 132 -5.00 -2.99 21.92
CA ALA A 132 -5.96 -1.99 21.43
C ALA A 132 -7.27 -2.10 22.24
N LYS A 133 -7.26 -1.58 23.47
CA LYS A 133 -8.35 -1.76 24.45
C LYS A 133 -9.68 -1.24 23.93
N ALA A 134 -9.68 -0.12 23.20
CA ALA A 134 -10.89 0.43 22.58
C ALA A 134 -11.56 -0.54 21.59
N LEU A 135 -10.79 -1.50 21.06
CA LEU A 135 -11.24 -2.49 20.07
C LEU A 135 -11.30 -3.90 20.67
N GLY A 136 -10.69 -4.12 21.83
CA GLY A 136 -10.66 -5.43 22.52
C GLY A 136 -9.78 -6.47 21.84
N VAL A 137 -8.76 -6.05 21.09
CA VAL A 137 -7.89 -6.93 20.30
C VAL A 137 -6.41 -6.53 20.41
N LEU A 138 -5.52 -7.52 20.25
CA LEU A 138 -4.09 -7.28 20.10
C LEU A 138 -3.80 -6.81 18.67
N ARG A 139 -3.01 -5.72 18.53
CA ARG A 139 -2.64 -5.13 17.25
C ARG A 139 -1.14 -4.88 17.15
N SER A 140 -0.69 -4.73 15.91
CA SER A 140 0.65 -4.24 15.61
C SER A 140 0.61 -2.89 14.89
N LEU A 141 1.71 -2.19 14.97
CA LEU A 141 2.00 -0.99 14.20
C LEU A 141 3.47 -0.97 13.81
N TYR A 142 3.76 -0.34 12.68
CA TYR A 142 5.13 -0.14 12.20
C TYR A 142 5.56 1.30 12.50
N VAL A 143 6.81 1.47 12.93
CA VAL A 143 7.39 2.78 13.19
C VAL A 143 8.72 2.89 12.46
N TYR A 144 8.84 3.85 11.55
CA TYR A 144 10.11 4.25 10.98
C TYR A 144 10.76 5.33 11.85
N THR A 145 12.05 5.16 12.16
CA THR A 145 12.91 6.16 12.76
C THR A 145 13.97 6.63 11.77
N PRO A 146 14.25 7.96 11.67
CA PRO A 146 15.15 8.48 10.65
C PRO A 146 16.60 8.08 10.88
N PRO A 147 17.47 8.18 9.85
CA PRO A 147 18.89 7.92 9.98
C PRO A 147 19.53 8.68 11.13
N GLY A 148 20.29 7.98 11.95
CA GLY A 148 20.98 8.57 13.10
C GLY A 148 20.13 8.74 14.36
N TYR A 149 18.87 8.31 14.37
CA TYR A 149 17.98 8.40 15.52
C TYR A 149 18.60 7.82 16.79
N GLU A 150 19.19 6.63 16.73
CA GLU A 150 19.78 5.94 17.91
C GLU A 150 20.97 6.67 18.53
N ARG A 151 21.61 7.56 17.77
CA ARG A 151 22.79 8.34 18.22
C ARG A 151 22.46 9.79 18.54
N SER A 152 21.20 10.18 18.49
CA SER A 152 20.71 11.54 18.69
C SER A 152 19.83 11.61 19.94
N ASN A 153 19.88 12.72 20.64
CA ASN A 153 18.93 13.06 21.71
C ASN A 153 17.86 14.07 21.24
N ALA A 154 17.81 14.34 19.94
CA ALA A 154 16.84 15.27 19.38
C ALA A 154 15.41 14.74 19.51
N THR A 155 14.46 15.65 19.61
CA THR A 155 13.03 15.38 19.51
C THR A 155 12.60 15.56 18.06
N TYR A 156 11.81 14.66 17.54
CA TYR A 156 11.42 14.58 16.14
C TYR A 156 9.94 14.90 15.95
N PRO A 157 9.56 15.52 14.83
CA PRO A 157 8.19 15.56 14.39
C PRO A 157 7.69 14.16 14.02
N VAL A 158 6.37 13.96 14.02
CA VAL A 158 5.77 12.66 13.74
C VAL A 158 4.68 12.74 12.67
N LEU A 159 4.75 11.84 11.70
CA LEU A 159 3.72 11.59 10.69
C LEU A 159 3.01 10.27 11.01
N TYR A 160 1.69 10.31 11.19
CA TYR A 160 0.84 9.12 11.19
C TYR A 160 0.40 8.86 9.75
N LEU A 161 0.85 7.73 9.18
CA LEU A 161 0.68 7.40 7.76
C LEU A 161 -0.21 6.17 7.59
N LEU A 162 -1.43 6.39 7.11
CA LEU A 162 -2.51 5.41 7.11
C LEU A 162 -2.60 4.66 5.78
N HIS A 163 -2.86 3.35 5.84
CA HIS A 163 -3.08 2.52 4.67
C HIS A 163 -4.52 2.59 4.14
N GLY A 164 -4.75 2.07 2.94
CA GLY A 164 -6.07 1.96 2.32
C GLY A 164 -6.83 0.68 2.68
N SER A 165 -8.07 0.57 2.22
CA SER A 165 -8.89 -0.63 2.40
C SER A 165 -8.21 -1.86 1.80
N GLY A 166 -8.25 -2.99 2.51
CA GLY A 166 -7.58 -4.22 2.12
C GLY A 166 -6.07 -4.25 2.37
N GLY A 167 -5.47 -3.14 2.84
CA GLY A 167 -4.08 -3.08 3.28
C GLY A 167 -3.92 -3.41 4.76
N ALA A 168 -2.66 -3.44 5.20
CA ALA A 168 -2.26 -3.63 6.59
C ALA A 168 -1.21 -2.59 6.98
N GLU A 169 -0.78 -2.59 8.23
CA GLU A 169 0.19 -1.63 8.79
C GLU A 169 1.57 -1.67 8.14
N ASP A 170 1.90 -2.76 7.45
CA ASP A 170 3.20 -2.96 6.79
C ASP A 170 3.25 -2.49 5.33
N VAL A 171 2.10 -2.24 4.69
CA VAL A 171 2.06 -2.03 3.23
C VAL A 171 2.80 -0.77 2.77
N TRP A 172 2.91 0.25 3.62
CA TRP A 172 3.72 1.41 3.31
C TRP A 172 5.22 1.09 3.24
N ILE A 173 5.67 0.06 3.95
CA ILE A 173 7.06 -0.43 3.90
C ILE A 173 7.22 -1.45 2.78
N THR A 174 6.37 -2.47 2.75
CA THR A 174 6.54 -3.64 1.87
C THR A 174 6.17 -3.37 0.42
N ILE A 175 5.25 -2.41 0.17
CA ILE A 175 4.82 -2.04 -1.18
C ILE A 175 5.13 -0.57 -1.47
N GLY A 176 4.88 0.31 -0.51
CA GLY A 176 5.01 1.76 -0.68
C GLY A 176 6.45 2.28 -0.66
N ALA A 177 7.40 1.50 -0.16
CA ALA A 177 8.81 1.88 0.00
C ALA A 177 9.00 3.19 0.80
N ALA A 178 8.12 3.47 1.76
CA ALA A 178 8.08 4.73 2.50
C ALA A 178 9.39 5.02 3.24
N ASN A 179 10.01 4.00 3.83
CA ASN A 179 11.32 4.13 4.47
C ASN A 179 12.41 4.56 3.48
N VAL A 180 12.43 3.98 2.28
CA VAL A 180 13.39 4.30 1.23
C VAL A 180 13.18 5.73 0.72
N ILE A 181 11.91 6.12 0.48
CA ILE A 181 11.54 7.48 0.09
C ILE A 181 12.05 8.50 1.13
N LEU A 182 11.81 8.23 2.41
CA LEU A 182 12.23 9.12 3.49
C LEU A 182 13.74 9.20 3.62
N ASP A 183 14.44 8.07 3.57
CA ASP A 183 15.91 8.04 3.63
C ASP A 183 16.52 8.89 2.51
N ASN A 184 16.07 8.71 1.28
CA ASN A 184 16.55 9.45 0.12
C ASN A 184 16.23 10.96 0.21
N LEU A 185 15.03 11.32 0.64
CA LEU A 185 14.64 12.73 0.78
C LEU A 185 15.36 13.42 1.95
N ILE A 186 15.57 12.74 3.07
CA ILE A 186 16.32 13.26 4.21
C ILE A 186 17.79 13.43 3.84
N ALA A 187 18.41 12.44 3.20
CA ALA A 187 19.79 12.53 2.74
C ALA A 187 20.00 13.65 1.71
N GLY A 188 19.00 13.88 0.85
CA GLY A 188 18.98 14.98 -0.12
C GLY A 188 18.64 16.35 0.49
N GLY A 189 18.42 16.46 1.80
CA GLY A 189 18.01 17.69 2.48
C GLY A 189 16.63 18.22 2.05
N LYS A 190 15.82 17.40 1.41
CA LYS A 190 14.48 17.75 0.91
C LYS A 190 13.39 17.55 1.95
N ALA A 191 13.55 16.62 2.88
CA ALA A 191 12.62 16.38 3.98
C ALA A 191 13.33 16.51 5.32
N LYS A 192 12.62 16.96 6.34
CA LYS A 192 13.11 16.95 7.71
C LYS A 192 13.16 15.52 8.24
N PRO A 193 14.18 15.15 9.05
CA PRO A 193 14.13 13.91 9.81
C PRO A 193 12.87 13.85 10.65
N MET A 194 12.07 12.79 10.49
CA MET A 194 10.81 12.58 11.19
C MET A 194 10.61 11.13 11.54
N ILE A 195 9.79 10.87 12.56
CA ILE A 195 9.27 9.54 12.86
C ILE A 195 7.99 9.33 12.05
N VAL A 196 7.81 8.13 11.47
CA VAL A 196 6.58 7.79 10.78
C VAL A 196 5.94 6.58 11.43
N VAL A 197 4.68 6.71 11.81
CA VAL A 197 3.88 5.68 12.48
C VAL A 197 2.83 5.18 11.50
N MET A 198 2.85 3.89 11.26
CA MET A 198 1.95 3.21 10.32
C MET A 198 1.11 2.19 11.10
N PRO A 199 -0.09 2.58 11.56
CA PRO A 199 -0.97 1.71 12.31
C PRO A 199 -1.87 0.89 11.37
N PHE A 200 -2.46 -0.18 11.91
CA PHE A 200 -3.55 -0.90 11.26
C PHE A 200 -4.86 -0.12 11.39
N GLY A 201 -5.34 0.41 10.28
CA GLY A 201 -6.47 1.37 10.23
C GLY A 201 -7.87 0.75 10.21
N HIS A 202 -8.02 -0.58 10.12
CA HIS A 202 -9.32 -1.23 10.19
C HIS A 202 -9.74 -1.50 11.65
N PRO A 203 -11.04 -1.40 11.98
CA PRO A 203 -11.54 -1.70 13.34
C PRO A 203 -11.66 -3.21 13.59
N GLU A 204 -11.78 -4.02 12.55
CA GLU A 204 -11.94 -5.47 12.63
C GLU A 204 -10.65 -6.17 13.11
N PRO A 205 -10.76 -7.39 13.66
CA PRO A 205 -9.63 -8.05 14.28
C PRO A 205 -8.51 -8.35 13.29
N SER A 206 -7.33 -8.43 13.81
CA SER A 206 -6.04 -8.86 13.29
C SER A 206 -5.92 -9.11 11.77
N PRO A 207 -4.92 -8.52 11.08
CA PRO A 207 -4.59 -8.82 9.69
C PRO A 207 -4.29 -10.30 9.43
N LEU A 208 -4.09 -11.11 10.48
CA LEU A 208 -3.83 -12.54 10.39
C LEU A 208 -5.11 -13.37 10.17
N VAL A 209 -6.30 -12.81 10.27
CA VAL A 209 -7.57 -13.58 10.33
C VAL A 209 -8.60 -13.12 9.28
N GLY A 210 -8.19 -12.73 8.10
CA GLY A 210 -9.11 -12.51 6.98
C GLY A 210 -9.22 -11.07 6.50
N HIS A 211 -9.87 -10.88 5.35
CA HIS A 211 -10.06 -9.58 4.74
C HIS A 211 -11.05 -8.73 5.54
N PRO A 212 -10.71 -7.46 5.80
CA PRO A 212 -11.62 -6.57 6.50
C PRO A 212 -12.91 -6.33 5.70
N ALA A 213 -14.01 -6.19 6.43
CA ALA A 213 -15.26 -5.73 5.87
C ALA A 213 -15.11 -4.33 5.21
N PRO A 214 -16.00 -3.93 4.30
CA PRO A 214 -15.99 -2.58 3.76
C PRO A 214 -15.98 -1.53 4.87
N PHE A 215 -15.16 -0.50 4.71
CA PHE A 215 -15.06 0.61 5.67
C PHE A 215 -16.41 1.30 5.87
N THR A 216 -16.79 1.51 7.12
CA THR A 216 -17.99 2.27 7.51
C THR A 216 -17.60 3.46 8.41
N ALA A 217 -18.50 4.42 8.56
CA ALA A 217 -18.27 5.56 9.46
C ALA A 217 -18.06 5.11 10.94
N ARG A 218 -18.71 4.01 11.35
CA ARG A 218 -18.52 3.40 12.68
C ARG A 218 -17.07 2.91 12.85
N ASP A 219 -16.52 2.36 11.81
CA ASP A 219 -15.15 1.84 11.78
C ASP A 219 -14.14 2.98 11.94
N GLY A 220 -14.40 4.13 11.30
CA GLY A 220 -13.57 5.33 11.46
C GLY A 220 -13.52 5.87 12.89
N ALA A 221 -14.67 5.88 13.60
CA ALA A 221 -14.73 6.31 14.99
C ALA A 221 -14.03 5.33 15.95
N ALA A 222 -14.06 4.03 15.67
CA ALA A 222 -13.35 3.02 16.44
C ALA A 222 -11.83 3.15 16.27
N PHE A 223 -11.36 3.30 15.04
CA PHE A 223 -9.94 3.56 14.77
C PHE A 223 -9.46 4.89 15.38
N ALA A 224 -10.27 5.95 15.31
CA ALA A 224 -9.90 7.23 15.91
C ALA A 224 -9.68 7.11 17.43
N ARG A 225 -10.50 6.36 18.15
CA ARG A 225 -10.28 6.08 19.59
C ARG A 225 -9.00 5.30 19.82
N ASP A 226 -8.73 4.25 19.04
CA ASP A 226 -7.49 3.48 19.14
C ASP A 226 -6.26 4.39 18.91
N LEU A 227 -6.33 5.28 17.90
CA LEU A 227 -5.28 6.24 17.62
C LEU A 227 -5.01 7.18 18.80
N PHE A 228 -6.08 7.72 19.43
CA PHE A 228 -5.95 8.71 20.50
C PHE A 228 -5.60 8.08 21.85
N ASP A 229 -6.22 6.95 22.18
CA ASP A 229 -6.14 6.38 23.52
C ASP A 229 -4.97 5.41 23.67
N GLU A 230 -4.50 4.76 22.58
CA GLU A 230 -3.47 3.74 22.64
C GLU A 230 -2.24 4.10 21.78
N ILE A 231 -2.41 4.43 20.50
CA ILE A 231 -1.27 4.58 19.57
C ILE A 231 -0.45 5.85 19.87
N ILE A 232 -1.09 7.02 19.94
CA ILE A 232 -0.37 8.27 20.25
C ILE A 232 0.36 8.19 21.59
N PRO A 233 -0.28 7.73 22.70
CA PRO A 233 0.41 7.53 23.97
C PRO A 233 1.56 6.51 23.90
N LEU A 234 1.39 5.40 23.16
CA LEU A 234 2.47 4.42 22.93
C LEU A 234 3.69 5.08 22.28
N VAL A 235 3.47 5.82 21.21
CA VAL A 235 4.53 6.49 20.45
C VAL A 235 5.25 7.54 21.33
N GLN A 236 4.50 8.33 22.09
CA GLN A 236 5.05 9.38 22.97
C GLN A 236 5.90 8.82 24.12
N ARG A 237 5.56 7.65 24.68
CA ARG A 237 6.36 7.04 25.75
C ARG A 237 7.55 6.24 25.22
N THR A 238 7.52 5.82 23.94
CA THR A 238 8.55 4.94 23.36
C THR A 238 9.59 5.73 22.58
N TYR A 239 9.18 6.81 21.91
CA TYR A 239 10.03 7.57 21.00
C TYR A 239 10.16 9.03 21.40
N ARG A 240 11.27 9.65 21.02
CA ARG A 240 11.52 11.08 21.20
C ARG A 240 10.74 11.89 20.16
N VAL A 241 9.44 11.99 20.33
CA VAL A 241 8.52 12.77 19.48
C VAL A 241 8.07 14.05 20.17
N SER A 242 7.85 15.08 19.35
CA SER A 242 7.28 16.34 19.85
C SER A 242 5.81 16.16 20.25
N SER A 243 5.40 16.80 21.32
CA SER A 243 3.99 16.89 21.73
C SER A 243 3.24 18.03 21.03
N GLN A 244 3.94 18.92 20.34
CA GLN A 244 3.35 20.08 19.68
C GLN A 244 2.56 19.65 18.43
N ALA A 245 1.36 20.21 18.25
CA ALA A 245 0.51 19.92 17.09
C ALA A 245 1.16 20.35 15.75
N ASP A 246 1.97 21.43 15.75
CA ASP A 246 2.76 21.86 14.58
C ASP A 246 3.81 20.82 14.14
N GLN A 247 4.17 19.91 15.02
CA GLN A 247 5.13 18.84 14.77
C GLN A 247 4.43 17.48 14.59
N ARG A 248 3.10 17.49 14.37
CA ARG A 248 2.33 16.28 14.15
C ARG A 248 1.48 16.40 12.90
N ALA A 249 1.62 15.39 12.01
CA ALA A 249 0.88 15.27 10.77
C ALA A 249 0.13 13.94 10.72
N ILE A 250 -0.95 13.91 9.96
CA ILE A 250 -1.68 12.69 9.61
C ILE A 250 -1.89 12.66 8.10
N ALA A 251 -1.57 11.52 7.47
CA ALA A 251 -1.79 11.34 6.05
C ALA A 251 -2.16 9.89 5.74
N GLY A 252 -2.66 9.63 4.55
CA GLY A 252 -2.96 8.26 4.12
C GLY A 252 -3.51 8.20 2.71
N PHE A 253 -3.69 6.98 2.21
CA PHE A 253 -4.28 6.78 0.88
C PHE A 253 -5.64 6.07 0.96
N SER A 254 -6.52 6.36 -0.01
CA SER A 254 -7.83 5.71 -0.15
C SER A 254 -8.67 5.82 1.15
N MET A 255 -8.99 4.71 1.80
CA MET A 255 -9.63 4.67 3.13
C MET A 255 -8.85 5.53 4.14
N GLY A 256 -7.52 5.36 4.20
CA GLY A 256 -6.66 6.13 5.12
C GLY A 256 -6.66 7.62 4.84
N ALA A 257 -6.88 8.06 3.59
CA ALA A 257 -7.06 9.47 3.27
C ALA A 257 -8.37 10.02 3.85
N GLY A 258 -9.46 9.27 3.76
CA GLY A 258 -10.73 9.63 4.39
C GLY A 258 -10.62 9.71 5.92
N GLN A 259 -9.89 8.76 6.53
CA GLN A 259 -9.59 8.77 7.96
C GLN A 259 -8.73 9.99 8.33
N ALA A 260 -7.66 10.27 7.57
CA ALA A 260 -6.77 11.41 7.82
C ALA A 260 -7.52 12.75 7.75
N LEU A 261 -8.41 12.92 6.77
CA LEU A 261 -9.26 14.12 6.66
C LEU A 261 -10.22 14.22 7.84
N SER A 262 -10.98 13.18 8.15
CA SER A 262 -11.99 13.22 9.21
C SER A 262 -11.35 13.41 10.59
N ILE A 263 -10.27 12.70 10.90
CA ILE A 263 -9.54 12.80 12.16
C ILE A 263 -8.84 14.14 12.26
N GLY A 264 -8.08 14.52 11.24
CA GLY A 264 -7.26 15.73 11.24
C GLY A 264 -8.09 17.00 11.38
N LEU A 265 -9.22 17.11 10.66
CA LEU A 265 -10.12 18.25 10.78
C LEU A 265 -10.89 18.28 12.11
N SER A 266 -11.17 17.13 12.72
CA SER A 266 -11.84 17.06 14.00
C SER A 266 -10.92 17.27 15.21
N ARG A 267 -9.60 17.22 15.04
CA ARG A 267 -8.59 17.28 16.11
C ARG A 267 -7.46 18.24 15.78
N LEU A 268 -7.82 19.49 15.56
CA LEU A 268 -6.85 20.59 15.34
C LEU A 268 -5.93 20.84 16.54
N ASP A 269 -6.32 20.37 17.72
CA ASP A 269 -5.44 20.34 18.90
C ASP A 269 -4.29 19.33 18.78
N LEU A 270 -4.40 18.36 17.87
CA LEU A 270 -3.41 17.32 17.67
C LEU A 270 -2.65 17.41 16.34
N PHE A 271 -3.32 17.81 15.25
CA PHE A 271 -2.76 17.72 13.91
C PHE A 271 -2.87 19.06 13.18
N HIS A 272 -1.72 19.64 12.81
CA HIS A 272 -1.67 20.87 12.01
C HIS A 272 -1.29 20.64 10.54
N ALA A 273 -1.01 19.39 10.15
CA ALA A 273 -0.82 19.02 8.75
C ALA A 273 -1.62 17.75 8.41
N ILE A 274 -2.34 17.80 7.29
CA ILE A 274 -3.20 16.73 6.80
C ILE A 274 -2.84 16.43 5.35
N GLY A 275 -2.61 15.15 5.01
CA GLY A 275 -2.38 14.67 3.65
C GLY A 275 -3.41 13.60 3.26
N ALA A 276 -4.05 13.76 2.12
CA ALA A 276 -5.04 12.81 1.62
C ALA A 276 -4.70 12.40 0.18
N PHE A 277 -4.35 11.12 -0.02
CA PHE A 277 -3.98 10.56 -1.31
C PHE A 277 -5.10 9.67 -1.84
N SER A 278 -5.67 10.01 -2.99
CA SER A 278 -6.69 9.20 -3.65
C SER A 278 -7.83 8.80 -2.71
N GLY A 279 -8.33 9.75 -1.91
CA GLY A 279 -9.43 9.55 -0.99
C GLY A 279 -10.27 10.81 -0.83
N SER A 280 -11.39 10.70 -0.16
CA SER A 280 -12.36 11.78 0.04
C SER A 280 -12.80 11.83 1.47
N ILE A 281 -13.15 13.03 1.92
CA ILE A 281 -13.82 13.21 3.22
C ILE A 281 -15.20 12.55 3.20
N SER A 282 -15.59 11.97 4.32
CA SER A 282 -16.93 11.42 4.51
C SER A 282 -17.84 12.45 5.19
N VAL A 283 -19.06 12.56 4.71
CA VAL A 283 -20.10 13.43 5.30
C VAL A 283 -21.33 12.62 5.66
N ALA A 284 -22.09 13.10 6.66
CA ALA A 284 -23.37 12.53 7.00
C ALA A 284 -24.33 12.59 5.80
N GLY A 285 -25.10 11.51 5.58
CA GLY A 285 -25.98 11.41 4.42
C GLY A 285 -25.34 10.85 3.15
N GLY A 286 -24.01 10.69 3.11
CA GLY A 286 -23.29 9.94 2.07
C GLY A 286 -23.00 10.70 0.77
N GLU A 287 -23.78 11.72 0.41
CA GLU A 287 -23.54 12.53 -0.78
C GLU A 287 -22.63 13.71 -0.46
N LEU A 288 -21.46 13.74 -1.12
CA LEU A 288 -20.48 14.81 -0.91
C LEU A 288 -20.88 16.05 -1.71
N THR A 289 -21.41 17.04 -1.00
CA THR A 289 -21.69 18.38 -1.53
C THR A 289 -21.01 19.44 -0.66
N ALA A 290 -20.83 20.64 -1.17
CA ALA A 290 -20.30 21.77 -0.40
C ALA A 290 -21.17 22.03 0.84
N GLY A 291 -22.50 22.00 0.70
CA GLY A 291 -23.42 22.18 1.82
C GLY A 291 -23.33 21.08 2.89
N ALA A 292 -23.08 19.82 2.51
CA ALA A 292 -22.88 18.74 3.47
C ALA A 292 -21.55 18.88 4.23
N ILE A 293 -20.49 19.36 3.56
CA ILE A 293 -19.22 19.67 4.22
C ILE A 293 -19.40 20.84 5.20
N ASP A 294 -20.07 21.93 4.79
CA ASP A 294 -20.36 23.08 5.66
C ASP A 294 -21.21 22.68 6.87
N ALA A 295 -22.22 21.86 6.67
CA ALA A 295 -23.09 21.39 7.76
C ALA A 295 -22.31 20.59 8.82
N GLN A 296 -21.28 19.85 8.40
CA GLN A 296 -20.52 18.98 9.30
C GLN A 296 -19.26 19.63 9.89
N TYR A 297 -18.58 20.49 9.11
CA TYR A 297 -17.27 21.06 9.46
C TYR A 297 -17.26 22.60 9.48
N GLY A 298 -18.33 23.27 9.04
CA GLY A 298 -18.39 24.71 8.90
C GLY A 298 -18.05 25.47 10.18
N ALA A 299 -18.55 25.02 11.33
CA ALA A 299 -18.23 25.63 12.62
C ALA A 299 -16.71 25.64 12.91
N ILE A 300 -15.99 24.54 12.55
CA ILE A 300 -14.54 24.44 12.72
C ILE A 300 -13.80 25.46 11.82
N PHE A 301 -14.36 25.72 10.64
CA PHE A 301 -13.77 26.67 9.69
C PHE A 301 -14.10 28.12 10.03
N ASP A 302 -15.33 28.41 10.46
CA ASP A 302 -15.84 29.78 10.70
C ASP A 302 -15.25 30.43 11.96
N GLU A 303 -14.90 29.63 12.99
CA GLU A 303 -14.29 30.12 14.22
C GLU A 303 -12.84 30.61 14.04
N GLY A 304 -12.28 30.53 12.84
CA GLY A 304 -10.90 30.89 12.54
C GLY A 304 -9.87 29.89 13.07
N VAL A 305 -10.29 28.94 13.91
CA VAL A 305 -9.40 27.96 14.56
C VAL A 305 -8.66 27.12 13.53
N ALA A 306 -9.34 26.74 12.44
CA ALA A 306 -8.72 25.99 11.36
C ALA A 306 -7.62 26.78 10.66
N ASN A 307 -7.84 28.08 10.42
CA ASN A 307 -6.88 28.96 9.74
C ASN A 307 -5.64 29.21 10.59
N ASP A 308 -5.81 29.33 11.91
CA ASP A 308 -4.71 29.57 12.84
C ASP A 308 -3.90 28.30 13.12
N SER A 309 -4.57 27.14 13.07
CA SER A 309 -3.97 25.84 13.40
C SER A 309 -3.38 25.13 12.20
N LEU A 310 -4.12 25.01 11.09
CA LEU A 310 -3.69 24.21 9.94
C LEU A 310 -2.57 24.91 9.16
N ARG A 311 -1.43 24.24 9.07
CA ARG A 311 -0.28 24.67 8.25
C ARG A 311 -0.36 24.10 6.84
N LEU A 312 -0.98 22.93 6.68
CA LEU A 312 -1.10 22.24 5.39
C LEU A 312 -2.33 21.34 5.37
N VAL A 313 -3.19 21.53 4.39
CA VAL A 313 -4.15 20.51 3.94
C VAL A 313 -3.79 20.19 2.49
N TRP A 314 -3.28 18.98 2.26
CA TRP A 314 -2.84 18.54 0.95
C TRP A 314 -3.71 17.41 0.43
N LEU A 315 -4.41 17.68 -0.65
CA LEU A 315 -5.29 16.75 -1.35
C LEU A 315 -4.59 16.35 -2.64
N ALA A 316 -4.48 15.06 -2.91
CA ALA A 316 -3.85 14.58 -4.12
C ALA A 316 -4.51 13.30 -4.64
N CYS A 317 -4.60 13.16 -5.95
CA CYS A 317 -5.09 11.93 -6.59
C CYS A 317 -4.53 11.76 -8.01
N GLY A 318 -4.74 10.59 -8.57
CA GLY A 318 -4.47 10.32 -9.98
C GLY A 318 -5.52 10.94 -10.89
N LYS A 319 -5.11 11.39 -12.08
CA LYS A 319 -6.02 12.01 -13.09
C LYS A 319 -7.13 11.07 -13.56
N ASP A 320 -6.86 9.76 -13.52
CA ASP A 320 -7.79 8.74 -13.99
C ASP A 320 -8.85 8.39 -12.92
N GLU A 321 -8.73 8.95 -11.72
CA GLU A 321 -9.65 8.82 -10.60
C GLU A 321 -10.72 9.93 -10.63
N THR A 322 -11.45 10.03 -11.71
CA THR A 322 -12.34 11.16 -12.05
C THR A 322 -13.31 11.55 -10.91
N ARG A 323 -13.85 10.56 -10.19
CA ARG A 323 -14.73 10.82 -9.04
C ARG A 323 -13.97 11.48 -7.88
N LEU A 324 -12.75 11.05 -7.60
CA LEU A 324 -11.93 11.61 -6.52
C LEU A 324 -11.39 13.00 -6.89
N VAL A 325 -11.06 13.22 -8.16
CA VAL A 325 -10.71 14.56 -8.68
C VAL A 325 -11.85 15.54 -8.40
N ALA A 326 -13.10 15.16 -8.73
CA ALA A 326 -14.28 15.98 -8.46
C ALA A 326 -14.52 16.19 -6.96
N SER A 327 -14.43 15.13 -6.15
CA SER A 327 -14.61 15.20 -4.69
C SER A 327 -13.58 16.08 -4.01
N ASN A 328 -12.29 15.95 -4.38
CA ASN A 328 -11.22 16.77 -3.83
C ASN A 328 -11.38 18.23 -4.23
N LYS A 329 -11.86 18.51 -5.46
CA LYS A 329 -12.16 19.88 -5.87
C LYS A 329 -13.27 20.50 -5.00
N ILE A 330 -14.36 19.79 -4.72
CA ILE A 330 -15.43 20.30 -3.84
C ILE A 330 -14.86 20.64 -2.46
N LEU A 331 -14.07 19.76 -1.85
CA LEU A 331 -13.47 20.02 -0.54
C LEU A 331 -12.49 21.20 -0.60
N ALA A 332 -11.63 21.27 -1.60
CA ALA A 332 -10.67 22.36 -1.78
C ALA A 332 -11.37 23.73 -1.94
N ASP A 333 -12.46 23.77 -2.71
CA ASP A 333 -13.27 24.98 -2.91
C ASP A 333 -13.94 25.43 -1.59
N VAL A 334 -14.43 24.49 -0.78
CA VAL A 334 -14.99 24.79 0.55
C VAL A 334 -13.90 25.31 1.49
N LEU A 335 -12.77 24.64 1.61
CA LEU A 335 -11.65 25.09 2.43
C LEU A 335 -11.18 26.49 2.05
N THR A 336 -11.04 26.74 0.74
CA THR A 336 -10.65 28.05 0.21
C THR A 336 -11.65 29.15 0.55
N ARG A 337 -12.96 28.88 0.46
CA ARG A 337 -14.03 29.82 0.80
C ARG A 337 -14.00 30.20 2.29
N HIS A 338 -13.62 29.28 3.15
CA HIS A 338 -13.43 29.52 4.59
C HIS A 338 -12.02 30.04 4.94
N GLY A 339 -11.17 30.35 3.93
CA GLY A 339 -9.82 30.88 4.14
C GLY A 339 -8.81 29.85 4.60
N VAL A 340 -9.14 28.55 4.64
CA VAL A 340 -8.21 27.48 5.04
C VAL A 340 -7.23 27.21 3.91
N LYS A 341 -5.94 27.35 4.19
CA LYS A 341 -4.86 27.06 3.22
C LYS A 341 -4.89 25.59 2.82
N ASN A 342 -5.00 25.33 1.54
CA ASN A 342 -5.00 23.98 1.01
C ASN A 342 -4.28 23.90 -0.34
N MET A 343 -3.86 22.71 -0.69
CA MET A 343 -3.30 22.38 -2.00
C MET A 343 -4.08 21.19 -2.55
N ASN A 344 -4.52 21.28 -3.80
CA ASN A 344 -5.19 20.19 -4.50
C ASN A 344 -4.40 19.84 -5.76
N THR A 345 -3.77 18.67 -5.76
CA THR A 345 -2.85 18.22 -6.80
C THR A 345 -3.40 17.00 -7.54
N VAL A 346 -3.34 17.02 -8.86
CA VAL A 346 -3.71 15.89 -9.72
C VAL A 346 -2.49 15.49 -10.53
N ILE A 347 -2.07 14.22 -10.41
CA ILE A 347 -0.91 13.68 -11.12
C ILE A 347 -1.34 12.57 -12.10
N PRO A 348 -0.54 12.20 -13.11
CA PRO A 348 -0.85 11.07 -13.99
C PRO A 348 -1.03 9.77 -13.20
N GLY A 349 -1.96 8.90 -13.65
CA GLY A 349 -2.23 7.58 -13.07
C GLY A 349 -3.59 7.45 -12.41
N GLY A 350 -3.87 6.26 -11.89
CA GLY A 350 -5.11 5.86 -11.24
C GLY A 350 -4.93 5.51 -9.77
N HIS A 351 -5.81 4.65 -9.23
CA HIS A 351 -5.84 4.24 -7.82
C HIS A 351 -4.77 3.19 -7.52
N THR A 352 -3.50 3.56 -7.54
CA THR A 352 -2.35 2.64 -7.50
C THR A 352 -1.21 3.15 -6.64
N TRP A 353 -0.30 2.24 -6.24
CA TRP A 353 0.93 2.56 -5.53
C TRP A 353 1.85 3.52 -6.30
N HIS A 354 1.79 3.49 -7.62
CA HIS A 354 2.48 4.44 -8.50
C HIS A 354 2.12 5.90 -8.16
N VAL A 355 0.84 6.19 -7.92
CA VAL A 355 0.36 7.50 -7.50
C VAL A 355 0.70 7.78 -6.03
N TRP A 356 0.51 6.81 -5.13
CA TRP A 356 0.68 7.04 -3.68
C TRP A 356 2.14 7.23 -3.28
N ARG A 357 3.09 6.53 -3.91
CA ARG A 357 4.54 6.77 -3.69
C ARG A 357 4.94 8.19 -4.10
N ARG A 358 4.47 8.66 -5.26
CA ARG A 358 4.70 10.04 -5.72
C ARG A 358 4.09 11.04 -4.76
N ASN A 359 2.88 10.79 -4.29
CA ASN A 359 2.22 11.64 -3.32
C ASN A 359 2.98 11.70 -1.98
N LEU A 360 3.50 10.59 -1.47
CA LEU A 360 4.34 10.61 -0.27
C LEU A 360 5.64 11.38 -0.50
N ARG A 361 6.32 11.17 -1.64
CA ARG A 361 7.52 11.91 -2.04
C ARG A 361 7.28 13.42 -2.07
N ASP A 362 6.13 13.84 -2.58
CA ASP A 362 5.83 15.26 -2.80
C ASP A 362 5.27 15.93 -1.53
N LEU A 363 4.58 15.19 -0.66
CA LEU A 363 4.08 15.68 0.62
C LEU A 363 5.21 15.90 1.64
N THR A 364 6.12 14.94 1.79
CA THR A 364 7.09 14.96 2.90
C THR A 364 8.00 16.18 2.93
N PRO A 365 8.42 16.80 1.82
CA PRO A 365 9.13 18.08 1.82
C PRO A 365 8.34 19.27 2.37
N LEU A 366 7.01 19.20 2.34
CA LEU A 366 6.13 20.27 2.82
C LEU A 366 5.83 20.17 4.31
N LEU A 367 6.06 19.01 4.91
CA LEU A 367 5.76 18.78 6.32
C LEU A 367 6.73 19.48 7.24
N PHE A 368 6.20 20.02 8.36
CA PHE A 368 6.99 20.59 9.47
C PHE A 368 7.89 21.77 9.09
N GLN A 369 7.59 22.44 7.99
CA GLN A 369 8.31 23.68 7.62
C GLN A 369 7.95 24.81 8.60
N LYS A 370 8.91 25.77 8.78
CA LYS A 370 8.71 26.93 9.67
C LYS A 370 7.72 27.92 9.08
#